data_5db22eab44f286fb63b19d41e46aa671
#
_entry.id   5db22eab44f286fb63b19d41e46aa671
#
_cell.length_a   1.000
_cell.length_b   1.000
_cell.length_c   1.000
_cell.angle_alpha   90.00
_cell.angle_beta   90.00
_cell.angle_gamma   90.00
#
_symmetry.space_group_name_H-M   'P 1'
#
loop_
_entity.id
_entity.type
_entity.pdbx_description
1 polymer ?
#
loop_
_entity_poly.entity_id
_entity_poly.type
_entity_poly.pdbx_seq_one_letter_code
_entity_poly.pdbx_strand_id
1 'polypeptide(L)'
;VGICGATDKLVLGRAALHWWEEPCLVGEQGSGAVFFSYCPMKCVYCQNYDLAHGAGVEITSDRLRDIFLELQNEQHAANINLVTPTHYLPHIAQALTQLRTEAGDCSNDGCLTIPVVYNTSGFERVQALSLVDGLVDVYLTDFKYSSVDTAQKLSRAKAYPETALLAVSEMLRQTGAPVFDEETGLMRKGVIVRHLVLPGRIEESFEAVKCLWEHFGNDVVLSIMGQYTPLTTNGELEQYHLNEVVAPEQYERVLEYADFLGVEDYFWQEGGSCEESFIPAFDGTG
;
A
#
# COMPACT_ATOMS: atom_id res chain seq x y z
N VAL A 1 23.36 0.23 -6.20
CA VAL A 1 22.16 -0.60 -6.32
C VAL A 1 21.85 -1.15 -4.93
N GLY A 2 20.66 -0.83 -4.38
CA GLY A 2 20.21 -1.31 -3.09
C GLY A 2 19.71 -2.77 -3.15
N ILE A 3 19.27 -3.30 -1.99
CA ILE A 3 18.64 -4.64 -1.90
C ILE A 3 17.40 -4.74 -2.81
N CYS A 4 16.66 -3.65 -2.98
CA CYS A 4 15.50 -3.57 -3.88
C CYS A 4 15.86 -3.83 -5.36
N GLY A 5 17.09 -3.56 -5.78
CA GLY A 5 17.52 -3.61 -7.17
C GLY A 5 17.44 -2.26 -7.90
N ALA A 6 16.77 -1.26 -7.32
CA ALA A 6 16.67 0.08 -7.89
C ALA A 6 18.00 0.83 -7.89
N THR A 7 18.13 1.72 -8.87
CA THR A 7 19.20 2.75 -8.96
C THR A 7 18.63 4.10 -8.51
N ASP A 8 19.32 5.19 -8.82
CA ASP A 8 18.85 6.56 -8.68
C ASP A 8 17.88 7.01 -9.79
N LYS A 9 17.67 6.15 -10.80
CA LYS A 9 16.74 6.40 -11.89
C LYS A 9 15.34 5.93 -11.51
N LEU A 10 14.37 6.81 -11.69
CA LEU A 10 12.97 6.53 -11.43
C LEU A 10 12.42 5.58 -12.51
N VAL A 11 11.92 4.43 -12.11
CA VAL A 11 11.31 3.46 -13.02
C VAL A 11 9.85 3.25 -12.63
N LEU A 12 8.96 3.45 -13.59
CA LEU A 12 7.53 3.35 -13.44
C LEU A 12 6.99 2.16 -14.21
N GLY A 13 6.24 1.28 -13.53
CA GLY A 13 5.58 0.14 -14.15
C GLY A 13 4.29 0.53 -14.84
N ARG A 14 3.52 1.45 -14.24
CA ARG A 14 2.24 1.93 -14.77
C ARG A 14 1.75 3.16 -14.03
N ALA A 15 0.96 4.02 -14.70
CA ALA A 15 0.15 5.04 -14.07
C ALA A 15 -1.25 5.07 -14.72
N ALA A 16 -2.30 4.77 -13.97
CA ALA A 16 -3.68 4.72 -14.47
C ALA A 16 -4.68 4.68 -13.32
N LEU A 17 -5.97 4.89 -13.62
CA LEU A 17 -7.03 4.61 -12.66
C LEU A 17 -7.03 3.12 -12.27
N HIS A 18 -7.17 2.88 -10.97
CA HIS A 18 -7.27 1.57 -10.37
C HIS A 18 -8.49 1.50 -9.45
N TRP A 19 -9.25 0.38 -9.53
CA TRP A 19 -10.56 0.26 -8.91
C TRP A 19 -10.59 -0.77 -7.79
N TRP A 20 -9.44 -1.35 -7.46
CA TRP A 20 -9.33 -2.51 -6.57
C TRP A 20 -8.56 -2.20 -5.27
N GLU A 21 -8.56 -0.94 -4.86
CA GLU A 21 -8.11 -0.54 -3.51
C GLU A 21 -9.31 -0.49 -2.55
N GLU A 22 -9.09 -0.12 -1.32
CA GLU A 22 -10.14 0.03 -0.32
C GLU A 22 -11.25 1.00 -0.79
N PRO A 23 -12.53 0.70 -0.53
CA PRO A 23 -13.67 1.48 -1.02
C PRO A 23 -13.56 2.98 -0.73
N CYS A 24 -13.04 3.35 0.45
CA CYS A 24 -12.84 4.74 0.86
C CYS A 24 -11.72 5.46 0.08
N LEU A 25 -10.95 4.76 -0.75
CA LEU A 25 -9.92 5.36 -1.61
C LEU A 25 -10.37 5.42 -3.07
N VAL A 26 -11.20 4.49 -3.52
CA VAL A 26 -11.62 4.39 -4.93
C VAL A 26 -12.84 5.26 -5.23
N GLY A 27 -13.86 5.21 -4.38
CA GLY A 27 -15.14 5.87 -4.63
C GLY A 27 -15.74 5.51 -5.99
N GLU A 28 -16.40 6.47 -6.62
CA GLU A 28 -16.96 6.35 -7.97
C GLU A 28 -15.96 6.73 -9.08
N GLN A 29 -14.82 7.33 -8.74
CA GLN A 29 -13.87 7.92 -9.67
C GLN A 29 -12.66 7.04 -9.94
N GLY A 30 -12.36 6.11 -9.05
CA GLY A 30 -11.13 5.32 -9.08
C GLY A 30 -9.94 6.03 -8.46
N SER A 31 -8.97 5.24 -7.99
CA SER A 31 -7.71 5.72 -7.42
C SER A 31 -6.68 5.91 -8.54
N GLY A 32 -6.01 7.07 -8.60
CA GLY A 32 -4.95 7.36 -9.57
C GLY A 32 -3.65 6.66 -9.17
N ALA A 33 -3.55 5.36 -9.46
CA ALA A 33 -2.44 4.52 -9.03
C ALA A 33 -1.20 4.71 -9.89
N VAL A 34 -0.08 4.99 -9.22
CA VAL A 34 1.26 5.16 -9.80
C VAL A 34 2.16 4.07 -9.25
N PHE A 35 2.42 3.04 -10.05
CA PHE A 35 3.16 1.84 -9.68
C PHE A 35 4.65 2.02 -9.92
N PHE A 36 5.42 2.15 -8.83
CA PHE A 36 6.88 2.25 -8.90
C PHE A 36 7.52 0.86 -8.94
N SER A 37 8.44 0.68 -9.87
CA SER A 37 9.15 -0.59 -10.07
C SER A 37 10.20 -0.83 -8.99
N TYR A 38 10.52 -2.11 -8.77
CA TYR A 38 11.33 -2.63 -7.69
C TYR A 38 10.62 -2.64 -6.34
N CYS A 39 11.12 -3.46 -5.41
CA CYS A 39 10.58 -3.55 -4.04
C CYS A 39 11.67 -4.07 -3.09
N PRO A 40 11.84 -3.47 -1.91
CA PRO A 40 12.83 -3.94 -0.93
C PRO A 40 12.47 -5.28 -0.29
N MET A 41 11.18 -5.66 -0.26
CA MET A 41 10.71 -6.88 0.41
C MET A 41 10.91 -8.14 -0.42
N LYS A 42 10.55 -8.10 -1.73
CA LYS A 42 10.62 -9.29 -2.63
C LYS A 42 10.00 -10.53 -2.00
N CYS A 43 8.77 -10.41 -1.49
CA CYS A 43 8.03 -11.51 -0.89
C CYS A 43 7.91 -12.67 -1.87
N VAL A 44 8.07 -13.92 -1.40
CA VAL A 44 7.96 -15.12 -2.25
C VAL A 44 6.59 -15.28 -2.90
N TYR A 45 5.56 -14.70 -2.31
CA TYR A 45 4.16 -14.71 -2.78
C TYR A 45 3.72 -13.39 -3.41
N CYS A 46 4.64 -12.55 -3.86
CA CYS A 46 4.30 -11.22 -4.39
C CYS A 46 3.42 -11.34 -5.64
N GLN A 47 2.21 -10.80 -5.57
CA GLN A 47 1.30 -10.73 -6.73
C GLN A 47 1.86 -9.79 -7.81
N ASN A 48 2.52 -8.70 -7.43
CA ASN A 48 3.20 -7.77 -8.32
C ASN A 48 4.65 -8.20 -8.61
N TYR A 49 4.86 -9.47 -8.96
CA TYR A 49 6.20 -10.04 -9.11
C TYR A 49 7.06 -9.26 -10.13
N ASP A 50 6.52 -9.00 -11.32
CA ASP A 50 7.24 -8.32 -12.40
C ASP A 50 7.60 -6.89 -12.00
N LEU A 51 6.68 -6.16 -11.36
CA LEU A 51 6.92 -4.83 -10.81
C LEU A 51 8.06 -4.87 -9.77
N ALA A 52 8.02 -5.81 -8.83
CA ALA A 52 9.02 -5.97 -7.78
C ALA A 52 10.42 -6.31 -8.34
N HIS A 53 10.50 -6.79 -9.59
CA HIS A 53 11.75 -7.15 -10.28
C HIS A 53 12.15 -6.16 -11.39
N GLY A 54 11.45 -5.02 -11.50
CA GLY A 54 11.89 -3.89 -12.33
C GLY A 54 11.22 -3.77 -13.69
N ALA A 55 10.05 -4.42 -13.87
CA ALA A 55 9.23 -4.17 -15.05
C ALA A 55 8.81 -2.70 -15.11
N GLY A 56 8.90 -2.06 -16.27
CA GLY A 56 8.52 -0.67 -16.48
C GLY A 56 9.50 0.13 -17.29
N VAL A 57 9.31 1.44 -17.31
CA VAL A 57 10.11 2.39 -18.10
C VAL A 57 10.74 3.46 -17.19
N GLU A 58 11.92 3.93 -17.58
CA GLU A 58 12.59 5.03 -16.89
C GLU A 58 11.90 6.35 -17.23
N ILE A 59 11.58 7.16 -16.21
CA ILE A 59 10.99 8.48 -16.36
C ILE A 59 11.79 9.54 -15.60
N THR A 60 11.54 10.82 -15.89
CA THR A 60 12.11 11.96 -15.15
C THR A 60 11.17 12.40 -14.01
N SER A 61 11.69 13.17 -13.05
CA SER A 61 10.85 13.79 -12.00
C SER A 61 9.83 14.77 -12.58
N ASP A 62 10.15 15.45 -13.70
CA ASP A 62 9.20 16.32 -14.39
C ASP A 62 8.05 15.50 -15.00
N ARG A 63 8.34 14.35 -15.64
CA ARG A 63 7.28 13.46 -16.14
C ARG A 63 6.42 12.91 -15.01
N LEU A 64 7.00 12.57 -13.86
CA LEU A 64 6.23 12.15 -12.69
C LEU A 64 5.23 13.22 -12.23
N ARG A 65 5.66 14.49 -12.21
CA ARG A 65 4.78 15.62 -11.90
C ARG A 65 3.63 15.74 -12.90
N ASP A 66 3.95 15.64 -14.19
CA ASP A 66 2.92 15.71 -15.25
C ASP A 66 1.91 14.57 -15.12
N ILE A 67 2.35 13.35 -14.82
CA ILE A 67 1.48 12.19 -14.55
C ILE A 67 0.51 12.48 -13.40
N PHE A 68 0.96 13.09 -12.30
CA PHE A 68 0.06 13.43 -11.20
C PHE A 68 -1.03 14.40 -11.62
N LEU A 69 -0.69 15.41 -12.44
CA LEU A 69 -1.66 16.36 -12.96
C LEU A 69 -2.60 15.74 -14.00
N GLU A 70 -2.11 14.86 -14.87
CA GLU A 70 -2.93 14.11 -15.83
C GLU A 70 -3.98 13.23 -15.12
N LEU A 71 -3.55 12.50 -14.07
CA LEU A 71 -4.46 11.69 -13.26
C LEU A 71 -5.55 12.54 -12.59
N GLN A 72 -5.17 13.71 -12.05
CA GLN A 72 -6.13 14.62 -11.43
C GLN A 72 -7.05 15.31 -12.45
N ASN A 73 -6.48 15.95 -13.47
CA ASN A 73 -7.20 16.91 -14.31
C ASN A 73 -7.91 16.25 -15.50
N GLU A 74 -7.30 15.17 -16.06
CA GLU A 74 -7.84 14.51 -17.24
C GLU A 74 -8.60 13.22 -16.90
N GLN A 75 -8.11 12.45 -15.92
CA GLN A 75 -8.74 11.20 -15.52
C GLN A 75 -9.66 11.35 -14.30
N HIS A 76 -9.67 12.51 -13.64
CA HIS A 76 -10.51 12.83 -12.48
C HIS A 76 -10.39 11.83 -11.33
N ALA A 77 -9.18 11.35 -11.07
CA ALA A 77 -8.89 10.41 -9.99
C ALA A 77 -9.30 10.95 -8.62
N ALA A 78 -9.78 10.09 -7.74
CA ALA A 78 -10.14 10.46 -6.37
C ALA A 78 -8.93 10.86 -5.51
N ASN A 79 -7.74 10.35 -5.85
CA ASN A 79 -6.47 10.60 -5.17
C ASN A 79 -5.29 10.25 -6.10
N ILE A 80 -4.07 10.58 -5.69
CA ILE A 80 -2.84 10.03 -6.25
C ILE A 80 -2.34 8.92 -5.32
N ASN A 81 -2.33 7.69 -5.78
CA ASN A 81 -1.92 6.52 -5.01
C ASN A 81 -0.53 6.04 -5.44
N LEU A 82 0.45 6.29 -4.60
CA LEU A 82 1.87 5.97 -4.82
C LEU A 82 2.15 4.53 -4.38
N VAL A 83 2.15 3.58 -5.32
CA VAL A 83 2.33 2.16 -5.02
C VAL A 83 3.81 1.77 -5.02
N THR A 84 4.31 1.25 -3.90
CA THR A 84 5.71 0.87 -3.67
C THR A 84 6.72 2.03 -3.84
N PRO A 85 6.48 3.20 -3.23
CA PRO A 85 7.26 4.43 -3.46
C PRO A 85 8.58 4.50 -2.70
N THR A 86 8.81 3.64 -1.71
CA THR A 86 9.86 3.67 -0.67
C THR A 86 11.23 4.12 -1.15
N HIS A 87 11.73 3.54 -2.23
CA HIS A 87 13.10 3.74 -2.72
C HIS A 87 13.24 4.94 -3.67
N TYR A 88 12.12 5.58 -4.04
CA TYR A 88 12.08 6.78 -4.88
C TYR A 88 11.62 8.04 -4.13
N LEU A 89 11.55 7.99 -2.81
CA LEU A 89 11.10 9.10 -1.96
C LEU A 89 11.71 10.48 -2.28
N PRO A 90 13.01 10.62 -2.57
CA PRO A 90 13.56 11.93 -2.92
C PRO A 90 12.93 12.54 -4.19
N HIS A 91 12.69 11.74 -5.22
CA HIS A 91 12.04 12.19 -6.47
C HIS A 91 10.57 12.54 -6.24
N ILE A 92 9.87 11.70 -5.46
CA ILE A 92 8.46 11.88 -5.12
C ILE A 92 8.27 13.14 -4.28
N ALA A 93 9.08 13.31 -3.22
CA ALA A 93 9.03 14.49 -2.36
C ALA A 93 9.29 15.77 -3.16
N GLN A 94 10.25 15.76 -4.09
CA GLN A 94 10.51 16.88 -4.98
C GLN A 94 9.29 17.22 -5.85
N ALA A 95 8.70 16.23 -6.52
CA ALA A 95 7.53 16.43 -7.38
C ALA A 95 6.32 16.96 -6.58
N LEU A 96 6.02 16.36 -5.44
CA LEU A 96 4.91 16.78 -4.58
C LEU A 96 5.12 18.18 -3.98
N THR A 97 6.36 18.50 -3.56
CA THR A 97 6.66 19.85 -3.04
C THR A 97 6.42 20.91 -4.08
N GLN A 98 6.81 20.70 -5.33
CA GLN A 98 6.56 21.64 -6.42
C GLN A 98 5.08 21.86 -6.64
N LEU A 99 4.28 20.77 -6.70
CA LEU A 99 2.84 20.84 -6.95
C LEU A 99 2.03 21.42 -5.79
N ARG A 100 2.52 21.36 -4.55
CA ARG A 100 1.83 21.90 -3.36
C ARG A 100 2.30 23.28 -2.94
N THR A 101 3.54 23.70 -3.24
CA THR A 101 4.06 25.04 -2.93
C THR A 101 3.58 26.11 -3.93
N GLU A 102 3.29 25.72 -5.13
CA GLU A 102 2.65 26.60 -6.13
C GLU A 102 1.16 26.86 -5.80
N ALA A 103 0.63 26.18 -4.77
CA ALA A 103 -0.75 26.27 -4.28
C ALA A 103 -1.15 27.63 -3.64
N GLY A 104 -0.26 28.60 -3.60
CA GLY A 104 -0.60 29.97 -3.18
C GLY A 104 -1.58 30.67 -4.12
N ASP A 105 -1.74 30.21 -5.34
CA ASP A 105 -2.71 30.65 -6.34
C ASP A 105 -3.13 29.47 -7.23
N CYS A 106 -3.84 28.49 -6.62
CA CYS A 106 -4.37 27.31 -7.31
C CYS A 106 -5.55 27.64 -8.26
N SER A 107 -5.53 28.79 -8.89
CA SER A 107 -6.50 29.16 -9.93
C SER A 107 -6.27 28.45 -11.26
N ASN A 108 -5.18 27.70 -11.40
CA ASN A 108 -4.77 27.00 -12.63
C ASN A 108 -4.57 25.51 -12.37
N ASP A 109 -4.74 24.67 -13.40
CA ASP A 109 -4.57 23.20 -13.42
C ASP A 109 -3.14 22.69 -13.04
N GLY A 110 -2.26 23.58 -12.59
CA GLY A 110 -0.86 23.30 -12.23
C GLY A 110 -0.63 22.86 -10.77
N CYS A 111 -1.67 22.80 -9.94
CA CYS A 111 -1.60 22.41 -8.53
C CYS A 111 -2.23 21.05 -8.27
N LEU A 112 -1.66 20.29 -7.35
CA LEU A 112 -2.27 19.06 -6.87
C LEU A 112 -3.22 19.37 -5.68
N THR A 113 -4.51 19.10 -5.86
CA THR A 113 -5.58 19.39 -4.90
C THR A 113 -6.23 18.16 -4.29
N ILE A 114 -6.11 17.01 -4.96
CA ILE A 114 -6.62 15.72 -4.45
C ILE A 114 -5.65 15.10 -3.43
N PRO A 115 -6.14 14.22 -2.53
CA PRO A 115 -5.28 13.55 -1.55
C PRO A 115 -4.16 12.74 -2.18
N VAL A 116 -3.03 12.66 -1.48
CA VAL A 116 -1.92 11.77 -1.82
C VAL A 116 -1.93 10.58 -0.88
N VAL A 117 -2.03 9.38 -1.44
CA VAL A 117 -1.98 8.10 -0.75
C VAL A 117 -0.60 7.48 -0.92
N TYR A 118 0.04 7.10 0.17
CA TYR A 118 1.32 6.40 0.19
C TYR A 118 1.10 4.92 0.47
N ASN A 119 1.15 4.08 -0.60
CA ASN A 119 0.84 2.65 -0.55
C ASN A 119 2.14 1.84 -0.46
N THR A 120 2.39 1.26 0.71
CA THR A 120 3.68 0.64 1.04
C THR A 120 3.53 -0.71 1.73
N SER A 121 4.61 -1.49 1.67
CA SER A 121 4.73 -2.76 2.42
C SER A 121 4.87 -2.58 3.95
N GLY A 122 4.95 -1.38 4.46
CA GLY A 122 5.22 -1.09 5.87
C GLY A 122 6.70 -1.20 6.28
N PHE A 123 7.57 -1.72 5.43
CA PHE A 123 9.01 -1.85 5.75
C PHE A 123 9.74 -0.54 5.49
N GLU A 124 9.43 0.48 6.29
CA GLU A 124 9.89 1.85 6.14
C GLU A 124 10.77 2.30 7.30
N ARG A 125 11.75 3.13 7.01
CA ARG A 125 12.50 3.83 8.04
C ARG A 125 11.80 5.14 8.41
N VAL A 126 11.64 5.42 9.69
CA VAL A 126 11.06 6.69 10.20
C VAL A 126 11.73 7.91 9.54
N GLN A 127 13.07 7.89 9.40
CA GLN A 127 13.82 8.98 8.77
C GLN A 127 13.50 9.14 7.26
N ALA A 128 13.13 8.05 6.59
CA ALA A 128 12.72 8.14 5.18
C ALA A 128 11.30 8.74 5.07
N LEU A 129 10.37 8.32 5.94
CA LEU A 129 9.02 8.88 5.99
C LEU A 129 9.01 10.38 6.30
N SER A 130 9.99 10.89 7.06
CA SER A 130 10.08 12.33 7.33
C SER A 130 10.31 13.19 6.09
N LEU A 131 10.76 12.61 4.96
CA LEU A 131 10.91 13.34 3.68
C LEU A 131 9.56 13.71 3.05
N VAL A 132 8.50 13.04 3.43
CA VAL A 132 7.14 13.26 2.90
C VAL A 132 6.16 13.75 3.97
N ASP A 133 6.66 14.16 5.13
CA ASP A 133 5.84 14.78 6.19
C ASP A 133 5.16 16.05 5.65
N GLY A 134 3.84 16.11 5.76
CA GLY A 134 3.00 17.19 5.20
C GLY A 134 2.77 17.10 3.67
N LEU A 135 3.31 16.09 2.98
CA LEU A 135 3.09 15.86 1.55
C LEU A 135 2.15 14.67 1.29
N VAL A 136 1.97 13.78 2.25
CA VAL A 136 1.09 12.61 2.20
C VAL A 136 -0.13 12.87 3.09
N ASP A 137 -1.31 12.54 2.61
CA ASP A 137 -2.57 12.69 3.35
C ASP A 137 -3.03 11.36 3.95
N VAL A 138 -2.87 10.26 3.23
CA VAL A 138 -3.28 8.92 3.66
C VAL A 138 -2.12 7.95 3.49
N TYR A 139 -1.84 7.19 4.53
CA TYR A 139 -0.96 6.03 4.44
C TYR A 139 -1.80 4.76 4.29
N LEU A 140 -1.55 4.01 3.22
CA LEU A 140 -2.06 2.68 2.98
C LEU A 140 -0.89 1.72 3.14
N THR A 141 -0.75 1.13 4.31
CA THR A 141 0.44 0.33 4.66
C THR A 141 0.07 -1.10 5.00
N ASP A 142 0.98 -2.03 4.71
CA ASP A 142 0.78 -3.41 5.13
C ASP A 142 1.42 -3.67 6.50
N PHE A 143 0.79 -4.53 7.31
CA PHE A 143 1.41 -5.25 8.41
C PHE A 143 1.37 -6.75 8.10
N LYS A 144 2.40 -7.22 7.37
CA LYS A 144 2.39 -8.56 6.76
C LYS A 144 2.63 -9.68 7.76
N TYR A 145 3.49 -9.45 8.75
CA TYR A 145 3.97 -10.46 9.69
C TYR A 145 4.11 -9.89 11.10
N SER A 146 3.63 -10.64 12.09
CA SER A 146 3.97 -10.44 13.51
C SER A 146 5.20 -11.27 13.92
N SER A 147 5.50 -12.34 13.18
CA SER A 147 6.62 -13.24 13.45
C SER A 147 7.89 -12.86 12.69
N VAL A 148 9.00 -12.74 13.42
CA VAL A 148 10.35 -12.52 12.87
C VAL A 148 10.78 -13.67 11.97
N ASP A 149 10.43 -14.90 12.32
CA ASP A 149 10.77 -16.11 11.57
C ASP A 149 10.03 -16.15 10.22
N THR A 150 8.74 -15.85 10.23
CA THR A 150 7.93 -15.78 9.00
C THR A 150 8.40 -14.65 8.09
N ALA A 151 8.66 -13.47 8.64
CA ALA A 151 9.20 -12.33 7.89
C ALA A 151 10.55 -12.67 7.21
N GLN A 152 11.42 -13.38 7.93
CA GLN A 152 12.69 -13.84 7.37
C GLN A 152 12.51 -14.88 6.26
N LYS A 153 11.58 -15.84 6.42
CA LYS A 153 11.34 -16.91 5.46
C LYS A 153 10.66 -16.41 4.19
N LEU A 154 9.62 -15.59 4.35
CA LEU A 154 8.76 -15.19 3.23
C LEU A 154 9.20 -13.90 2.53
N SER A 155 10.00 -13.05 3.19
CA SER A 155 10.41 -11.75 2.64
C SER A 155 11.86 -11.38 2.93
N ARG A 156 12.64 -12.27 3.54
CA ARG A 156 14.05 -12.03 3.92
C ARG A 156 14.24 -10.77 4.79
N ALA A 157 13.20 -10.35 5.49
CA ALA A 157 13.11 -9.10 6.25
C ALA A 157 12.97 -9.36 7.75
N LYS A 158 14.02 -9.89 8.39
CA LYS A 158 14.01 -10.27 9.82
C LYS A 158 13.53 -9.15 10.76
N ALA A 159 13.86 -7.90 10.46
CA ALA A 159 13.46 -6.74 11.27
C ALA A 159 12.05 -6.22 10.96
N TYR A 160 11.27 -6.91 10.11
CA TYR A 160 9.99 -6.41 9.60
C TYR A 160 8.99 -6.05 10.70
N PRO A 161 8.65 -6.92 11.68
CA PRO A 161 7.59 -6.62 12.64
C PRO A 161 7.85 -5.32 13.43
N GLU A 162 9.04 -5.16 13.98
CA GLU A 162 9.42 -3.96 14.72
C GLU A 162 9.47 -2.72 13.82
N THR A 163 10.08 -2.85 12.63
CA THR A 163 10.19 -1.75 11.67
C THR A 163 8.81 -1.28 11.21
N ALA A 164 7.89 -2.19 10.94
CA ALA A 164 6.55 -1.85 10.49
C ALA A 164 5.73 -1.14 11.58
N LEU A 165 5.81 -1.58 12.84
CA LEU A 165 5.14 -0.89 13.95
C LEU A 165 5.66 0.54 14.13
N LEU A 166 6.98 0.74 14.08
CA LEU A 166 7.58 2.08 14.15
C LEU A 166 7.16 2.96 12.96
N ALA A 167 7.06 2.36 11.76
CA ALA A 167 6.60 3.06 10.58
C ALA A 167 5.13 3.49 10.70
N VAL A 168 4.23 2.60 11.15
CA VAL A 168 2.81 2.95 11.39
C VAL A 168 2.69 4.04 12.44
N SER A 169 3.47 3.98 13.52
CA SER A 169 3.49 5.04 14.55
C SER A 169 3.88 6.40 13.97
N GLU A 170 4.88 6.44 13.08
CA GLU A 170 5.29 7.67 12.41
C GLU A 170 4.24 8.16 11.40
N MET A 171 3.62 7.25 10.63
CA MET A 171 2.55 7.57 9.71
C MET A 171 1.36 8.19 10.44
N LEU A 172 0.96 7.62 11.58
CA LEU A 172 -0.10 8.15 12.44
C LEU A 172 0.28 9.51 13.03
N ARG A 173 1.55 9.71 13.43
CA ARG A 173 2.02 11.04 13.87
C ARG A 173 1.87 12.10 12.78
N GLN A 174 2.11 11.75 11.52
CA GLN A 174 2.07 12.68 10.39
C GLN A 174 0.65 13.04 9.98
N THR A 175 -0.26 12.07 9.95
CA THR A 175 -1.62 12.27 9.41
C THR A 175 -2.71 12.41 10.48
N GLY A 176 -2.45 11.93 11.70
CA GLY A 176 -3.46 11.85 12.76
C GLY A 176 -4.49 10.74 12.53
N ALA A 177 -5.55 10.77 13.35
CA ALA A 177 -6.66 9.82 13.25
C ALA A 177 -7.39 9.91 11.90
N PRO A 178 -8.10 8.84 11.49
CA PRO A 178 -8.81 8.80 10.22
C PRO A 178 -9.85 9.92 10.08
N VAL A 179 -9.87 10.58 8.93
CA VAL A 179 -10.86 11.59 8.57
C VAL A 179 -11.48 11.21 7.23
N PHE A 180 -12.80 11.08 7.24
CA PHE A 180 -13.58 10.76 6.05
C PHE A 180 -14.43 11.98 5.65
N ASP A 181 -14.65 12.13 4.36
CA ASP A 181 -15.57 13.09 3.80
C ASP A 181 -17.01 12.61 4.06
N GLU A 182 -17.84 13.44 4.67
CA GLU A 182 -19.19 13.06 5.10
C GLU A 182 -20.15 12.78 3.94
N GLU A 183 -19.92 13.39 2.76
CA GLU A 183 -20.81 13.25 1.60
C GLU A 183 -20.43 12.05 0.74
N THR A 184 -19.11 11.83 0.55
CA THR A 184 -18.60 10.82 -0.39
C THR A 184 -18.12 9.56 0.29
N GLY A 185 -17.86 9.58 1.61
CA GLY A 185 -17.23 8.49 2.35
C GLY A 185 -15.74 8.29 2.03
N LEU A 186 -15.15 9.17 1.20
CA LEU A 186 -13.73 9.07 0.85
C LEU A 186 -12.84 9.50 2.01
N MET A 187 -11.77 8.76 2.21
CA MET A 187 -10.77 9.07 3.23
C MET A 187 -9.93 10.27 2.80
N ARG A 188 -9.85 11.28 3.67
CA ARG A 188 -9.10 12.51 3.44
C ARG A 188 -7.76 12.52 4.15
N LYS A 189 -7.67 11.87 5.31
CA LYS A 189 -6.43 11.74 6.12
C LYS A 189 -6.45 10.48 6.96
N GLY A 190 -5.28 10.01 7.34
CA GLY A 190 -5.10 8.96 8.32
C GLY A 190 -4.30 7.78 7.80
N VAL A 191 -4.40 6.65 8.51
CA VAL A 191 -3.65 5.43 8.22
C VAL A 191 -4.62 4.26 8.07
N ILE A 192 -4.49 3.54 6.95
CA ILE A 192 -5.10 2.22 6.75
C ILE A 192 -4.00 1.17 6.86
N VAL A 193 -4.16 0.19 7.73
CA VAL A 193 -3.21 -0.91 7.90
C VAL A 193 -3.83 -2.18 7.35
N ARG A 194 -3.24 -2.73 6.29
CA ARG A 194 -3.67 -3.97 5.65
C ARG A 194 -2.97 -5.18 6.24
N HIS A 195 -3.72 -6.22 6.50
CA HIS A 195 -3.18 -7.53 6.84
C HIS A 195 -3.74 -8.60 5.89
N LEU A 196 -2.86 -9.24 5.10
CA LEU A 196 -3.23 -10.35 4.23
C LEU A 196 -3.14 -11.67 5.00
N VAL A 197 -4.27 -12.33 5.17
CA VAL A 197 -4.35 -13.68 5.72
C VAL A 197 -3.70 -14.64 4.73
N LEU A 198 -2.76 -15.45 5.20
CA LEU A 198 -2.06 -16.45 4.38
C LEU A 198 -2.52 -17.87 4.75
N PRO A 199 -2.60 -18.78 3.77
CA PRO A 199 -3.00 -20.16 4.04
C PRO A 199 -2.07 -20.84 5.04
N GLY A 200 -2.67 -21.58 5.98
CA GLY A 200 -1.95 -22.29 7.03
C GLY A 200 -1.25 -21.43 8.09
N ARG A 201 -1.57 -20.12 8.16
CA ARG A 201 -0.93 -19.14 9.08
C ARG A 201 -1.92 -18.32 9.88
N ILE A 202 -3.09 -18.89 10.18
CA ILE A 202 -4.16 -18.19 10.87
C ILE A 202 -3.74 -17.67 12.26
N GLU A 203 -2.95 -18.44 13.00
CA GLU A 203 -2.46 -18.03 14.33
C GLU A 203 -1.56 -16.78 14.24
N GLU A 204 -0.80 -16.66 13.16
CA GLU A 204 -0.02 -15.44 12.91
C GLU A 204 -0.90 -14.25 12.57
N SER A 205 -2.03 -14.47 11.87
CA SER A 205 -3.02 -13.42 11.62
C SER A 205 -3.69 -12.96 12.90
N PHE A 206 -4.01 -13.86 13.83
CA PHE A 206 -4.51 -13.47 15.15
C PHE A 206 -3.51 -12.60 15.91
N GLU A 207 -2.24 -13.00 15.94
CA GLU A 207 -1.20 -12.19 16.59
C GLU A 207 -0.96 -10.85 15.89
N ALA A 208 -1.08 -10.79 14.57
CA ALA A 208 -0.95 -9.54 13.81
C ALA A 208 -2.09 -8.57 14.12
N VAL A 209 -3.35 -9.02 14.07
CA VAL A 209 -4.53 -8.21 14.40
C VAL A 209 -4.48 -7.74 15.85
N LYS A 210 -4.15 -8.64 16.79
CA LYS A 210 -3.99 -8.31 18.20
C LYS A 210 -2.89 -7.25 18.41
N CYS A 211 -1.75 -7.44 17.79
CA CYS A 211 -0.63 -6.51 17.89
C CYS A 211 -1.00 -5.10 17.40
N LEU A 212 -1.70 -5.02 16.26
CA LEU A 212 -2.17 -3.74 15.74
C LEU A 212 -3.19 -3.08 16.66
N TRP A 213 -4.14 -3.85 17.16
CA TRP A 213 -5.14 -3.37 18.11
C TRP A 213 -4.55 -2.85 19.41
N GLU A 214 -3.62 -3.61 20.01
CA GLU A 214 -2.95 -3.23 21.26
C GLU A 214 -2.08 -1.97 21.12
N HIS A 215 -1.52 -1.70 19.92
CA HIS A 215 -0.66 -0.54 19.68
C HIS A 215 -1.43 0.70 19.24
N PHE A 216 -2.47 0.55 18.44
CA PHE A 216 -3.09 1.66 17.73
C PHE A 216 -4.60 1.82 17.99
N GLY A 217 -5.27 0.78 18.49
CA GLY A 217 -6.74 0.81 18.68
C GLY A 217 -7.46 1.26 17.41
N ASN A 218 -8.40 2.18 17.57
CA ASN A 218 -9.16 2.80 16.48
C ASN A 218 -8.52 4.07 15.90
N ASP A 219 -7.27 4.38 16.25
CA ASP A 219 -6.53 5.50 15.63
C ASP A 219 -6.07 5.16 14.19
N VAL A 220 -6.15 3.90 13.80
CA VAL A 220 -5.92 3.42 12.42
C VAL A 220 -7.14 2.61 11.95
N VAL A 221 -7.35 2.57 10.64
CA VAL A 221 -8.35 1.68 10.03
C VAL A 221 -7.68 0.36 9.67
N LEU A 222 -8.22 -0.76 10.09
CA LEU A 222 -7.73 -2.06 9.66
C LEU A 222 -8.38 -2.49 8.34
N SER A 223 -7.61 -3.18 7.48
CA SER A 223 -8.13 -3.87 6.31
C SER A 223 -7.64 -5.31 6.35
N ILE A 224 -8.54 -6.25 6.67
CA ILE A 224 -8.22 -7.67 6.79
C ILE A 224 -8.55 -8.34 5.46
N MET A 225 -7.52 -8.75 4.71
CA MET A 225 -7.66 -9.27 3.36
C MET A 225 -7.60 -10.80 3.34
N GLY A 226 -8.60 -11.43 2.71
CA GLY A 226 -8.63 -12.88 2.43
C GLY A 226 -8.19 -13.26 1.01
N GLN A 227 -7.92 -12.27 0.16
CA GLN A 227 -7.65 -12.44 -1.29
C GLN A 227 -6.21 -12.89 -1.56
N TYR A 228 -5.81 -14.02 -1.02
CA TYR A 228 -4.55 -14.63 -1.38
C TYR A 228 -4.72 -15.53 -2.62
N THR A 229 -3.96 -15.25 -3.69
CA THR A 229 -3.89 -16.10 -4.87
C THR A 229 -2.48 -16.64 -5.05
N PRO A 230 -2.29 -17.98 -5.05
CA PRO A 230 -0.99 -18.56 -5.30
C PRO A 230 -0.57 -18.34 -6.76
N LEU A 231 0.61 -17.76 -6.97
CA LEU A 231 1.19 -17.62 -8.31
C LEU A 231 1.86 -18.92 -8.72
N THR A 232 1.47 -19.49 -9.82
CA THR A 232 1.93 -20.79 -10.33
C THR A 232 3.39 -20.78 -10.82
N THR A 233 3.99 -19.61 -10.98
CA THR A 233 5.33 -19.45 -11.56
C THR A 233 6.47 -19.58 -10.57
N ASN A 234 6.19 -19.64 -9.26
CA ASN A 234 7.21 -19.64 -8.21
C ASN A 234 7.18 -20.95 -7.43
N GLY A 235 8.06 -21.88 -7.74
CA GLY A 235 8.19 -23.17 -7.03
C GLY A 235 8.54 -23.07 -5.54
N GLU A 236 8.89 -21.88 -5.04
CA GLU A 236 9.11 -21.63 -3.62
C GLU A 236 7.78 -21.66 -2.80
N LEU A 237 6.62 -21.43 -3.42
CA LEU A 237 5.33 -21.41 -2.71
C LEU A 237 5.01 -22.75 -2.07
N GLU A 238 5.30 -23.86 -2.74
CA GLU A 238 5.05 -25.21 -2.24
C GLU A 238 5.87 -25.50 -0.95
N GLN A 239 7.11 -25.03 -0.90
CA GLN A 239 7.97 -25.16 0.27
C GLN A 239 7.39 -24.51 1.53
N TYR A 240 6.58 -23.46 1.37
CA TYR A 240 5.98 -22.68 2.46
C TYR A 240 4.50 -22.98 2.67
N HIS A 241 3.94 -23.95 1.96
CA HIS A 241 2.49 -24.26 1.97
C HIS A 241 1.62 -23.08 1.54
N LEU A 242 2.11 -22.32 0.55
CA LEU A 242 1.45 -21.15 -0.03
C LEU A 242 0.93 -21.42 -1.45
N ASN A 243 0.73 -22.66 -1.83
CA ASN A 243 0.22 -23.09 -3.13
C ASN A 243 -1.31 -23.29 -3.15
N GLU A 244 -1.98 -22.93 -2.05
CA GLU A 244 -3.43 -23.01 -1.91
C GLU A 244 -4.01 -21.65 -1.55
N VAL A 245 -5.30 -21.45 -1.77
CA VAL A 245 -6.03 -20.26 -1.31
C VAL A 245 -6.37 -20.39 0.17
N VAL A 246 -6.68 -19.27 0.81
CA VAL A 246 -7.15 -19.28 2.20
C VAL A 246 -8.56 -19.90 2.25
N ALA A 247 -8.77 -20.89 3.11
CA ALA A 247 -10.09 -21.46 3.32
C ALA A 247 -11.03 -20.41 3.93
N PRO A 248 -12.27 -20.26 3.43
CA PRO A 248 -13.23 -19.28 3.92
C PRO A 248 -13.41 -19.32 5.45
N GLU A 249 -13.49 -20.51 6.03
CA GLU A 249 -13.66 -20.70 7.47
C GLU A 249 -12.44 -20.20 8.28
N GLN A 250 -11.24 -20.24 7.67
CA GLN A 250 -10.04 -19.68 8.32
C GLN A 250 -10.09 -18.16 8.30
N TYR A 251 -10.52 -17.58 7.19
CA TYR A 251 -10.66 -16.13 7.07
C TYR A 251 -11.74 -15.60 8.03
N GLU A 252 -12.93 -16.22 8.06
CA GLU A 252 -14.01 -15.87 8.99
C GLU A 252 -13.56 -15.86 10.45
N ARG A 253 -12.75 -16.85 10.86
CA ARG A 253 -12.18 -16.88 12.22
C ARG A 253 -11.28 -15.69 12.54
N VAL A 254 -10.57 -15.13 11.54
CA VAL A 254 -9.76 -13.92 11.76
C VAL A 254 -10.67 -12.71 11.96
N LEU A 255 -11.76 -12.60 11.20
CA LEU A 255 -12.76 -11.54 11.36
C LEU A 255 -13.46 -11.63 12.74
N GLU A 256 -13.93 -12.83 13.12
CA GLU A 256 -14.50 -13.07 14.46
C GLU A 256 -13.53 -12.70 15.59
N TYR A 257 -12.23 -12.92 15.39
CA TYR A 257 -11.23 -12.54 16.38
C TYR A 257 -11.04 -11.03 16.45
N ALA A 258 -11.08 -10.32 15.32
CA ALA A 258 -11.06 -8.86 15.32
C ALA A 258 -12.27 -8.27 16.07
N ASP A 259 -13.47 -8.82 15.83
CA ASP A 259 -14.70 -8.45 16.55
C ASP A 259 -14.58 -8.73 18.05
N PHE A 260 -14.03 -9.89 18.44
CA PHE A 260 -13.78 -10.24 19.85
C PHE A 260 -12.83 -9.27 20.56
N LEU A 261 -11.81 -8.73 19.85
CA LEU A 261 -10.90 -7.72 20.38
C LEU A 261 -11.56 -6.35 20.52
N GLY A 262 -12.71 -6.11 19.88
CA GLY A 262 -13.42 -4.84 19.86
C GLY A 262 -12.90 -3.88 18.77
N VAL A 263 -12.33 -4.39 17.68
CA VAL A 263 -11.99 -3.57 16.52
C VAL A 263 -13.28 -3.05 15.90
N GLU A 264 -13.39 -1.73 15.80
CA GLU A 264 -14.52 -1.06 15.17
C GLU A 264 -14.15 -0.71 13.73
N ASP A 265 -15.15 -0.72 12.82
CA ASP A 265 -15.02 -0.19 11.44
C ASP A 265 -13.77 -0.64 10.67
N TYR A 266 -13.62 -1.94 10.43
CA TYR A 266 -12.56 -2.46 9.57
C TYR A 266 -13.06 -2.88 8.19
N PHE A 267 -12.20 -2.82 7.18
CA PHE A 267 -12.49 -3.36 5.85
C PHE A 267 -12.24 -4.86 5.80
N TRP A 268 -13.13 -5.56 5.14
CA TRP A 268 -13.07 -6.99 4.89
C TRP A 268 -13.61 -7.31 3.50
N GLN A 269 -13.40 -8.51 3.02
CA GLN A 269 -13.73 -8.91 1.65
C GLN A 269 -14.76 -10.04 1.64
N GLU A 270 -15.88 -9.84 0.92
CA GLU A 270 -16.85 -10.89 0.68
C GLU A 270 -16.35 -11.84 -0.41
N GLY A 271 -16.30 -13.16 -0.10
CA GLY A 271 -16.20 -14.25 -1.05
C GLY A 271 -14.98 -14.18 -1.99
N GLY A 272 -13.89 -14.66 -1.48
CA GLY A 272 -12.57 -14.78 -2.00
C GLY A 272 -12.33 -15.27 -3.41
N SER A 273 -12.43 -14.47 -4.43
CA SER A 273 -11.72 -14.76 -5.66
C SER A 273 -10.85 -13.58 -6.05
N CYS A 274 -9.53 -13.72 -5.85
CA CYS A 274 -8.60 -12.93 -6.64
C CYS A 274 -8.68 -13.46 -8.06
N GLU A 275 -9.36 -12.76 -8.93
CA GLU A 275 -9.18 -12.93 -10.36
C GLU A 275 -7.86 -12.26 -10.77
N GLU A 276 -7.15 -12.82 -11.76
CA GLU A 276 -5.92 -12.23 -12.31
C GLU A 276 -6.10 -10.77 -12.79
N SER A 277 -7.35 -10.33 -13.00
CA SER A 277 -7.72 -8.96 -13.37
C SER A 277 -7.35 -7.88 -12.35
N PHE A 278 -7.07 -8.22 -11.09
CA PHE A 278 -6.60 -7.27 -10.07
C PHE A 278 -5.13 -6.87 -10.26
N ILE A 279 -4.37 -7.63 -11.04
CA ILE A 279 -2.96 -7.35 -11.32
C ILE A 279 -2.88 -6.65 -12.69
N PRO A 280 -2.59 -5.33 -12.73
CA PRO A 280 -2.47 -4.63 -14.00
C PRO A 280 -1.22 -5.07 -14.77
N ALA A 281 -1.24 -4.93 -16.09
CA ALA A 281 -0.04 -5.07 -16.90
C ALA A 281 0.94 -3.94 -16.59
N PHE A 282 2.21 -4.27 -16.32
CA PHE A 282 3.28 -3.31 -16.06
C PHE A 282 4.10 -3.07 -17.32
N ASP A 283 3.50 -2.38 -18.27
CA ASP A 283 4.03 -2.13 -19.63
C ASP A 283 4.54 -0.69 -19.82
N GLY A 284 4.56 0.09 -18.78
CA GLY A 284 4.97 1.50 -18.82
C GLY A 284 3.90 2.44 -19.35
N THR A 285 2.64 2.01 -19.46
CA THR A 285 1.54 2.88 -19.87
C THR A 285 1.16 3.86 -18.74
N GLY A 286 0.90 5.11 -19.13
CA GLY A 286 0.52 6.22 -18.23
C GLY A 286 1.14 7.53 -18.65
#